data_29819e883f248f33270146dfcd753943
#
_entry.id   29819e883f248f33270146dfcd753943
#
_cell.length_a   1.000
_cell.length_b   1.000
_cell.length_c   1.000
_cell.angle_alpha   90.00
_cell.angle_beta   90.00
_cell.angle_gamma   90.00
#
_symmetry.space_group_name_H-M   'P 1'
#
loop_
_entity.id
_entity.type
_entity.pdbx_description
1 polymer ?
#
loop_
_entity_poly.entity_id
_entity_poly.type
_entity_poly.pdbx_seq_one_letter_code
_entity_poly.pdbx_strand_id
1 'polypeptide(L)'
;MKTLDRGRRPATGRTADRFISMIALALILLTVSGVALADDPLAVSVGDFSYPRSVVQGSLDSQLELSEMLRGDAPSEEEKEARLISTIESFVQLGVIENKLNEAGKNSFTEAEREELDQSARRQYEELWQLLYQQMQKSDASVTEEDVTEQLEDMGYTFEAIYNELELETRQNRAIELFCGNIVLTQDQVDSYYEEQFVAPDRADYKDNVAKYDEEILMNNNEAFYTPEGYRYIRQIVLDIPEEAKKAAKTEQVALTRATKSMATALQQLTLAATEAESWEDMAEAKALYDESAEALTKAQADYLARLEAEALPLVQEKADEIKVQYEAGIDFKTLVNRYSTDLTERNLSGDGYPFHPDSTMWPERFRDAAAALEKPGDISDPVLTEQGIHIICYAGDVPSGEHVLTDDERSLLNAAALRYYQLEKLAELVEVWQADYEIETHPELLKY
;
A
#
# COMPACT_ATOMS: atom_id res chain seq x y z
N MET A 1 16.26 -18.82 13.65
CA MET A 1 15.86 -18.17 12.41
C MET A 1 16.17 -16.70 12.57
N LYS A 2 17.18 -16.17 11.89
CA LYS A 2 17.56 -14.76 12.01
C LYS A 2 16.57 -13.94 11.21
N THR A 3 15.74 -13.16 11.87
CA THR A 3 14.91 -12.12 11.26
C THR A 3 15.82 -11.08 10.62
N LEU A 4 15.66 -10.91 9.32
CA LEU A 4 16.29 -9.83 8.56
C LEU A 4 15.80 -8.50 9.12
N ASP A 5 16.74 -7.79 9.72
CA ASP A 5 16.63 -6.38 10.05
C ASP A 5 16.47 -5.59 8.74
N ARG A 6 15.23 -5.33 8.35
CA ARG A 6 14.94 -4.35 7.31
C ARG A 6 15.15 -2.99 7.95
N GLY A 7 16.32 -2.39 7.65
CA GLY A 7 16.67 -1.06 8.08
C GLY A 7 15.50 -0.10 7.90
N ARG A 8 15.05 0.44 9.04
CA ARG A 8 13.96 1.40 9.09
C ARG A 8 14.34 2.67 8.39
N ARG A 9 13.48 3.07 7.46
CA ARG A 9 13.34 4.50 7.15
C ARG A 9 12.59 5.13 8.34
N PRO A 10 12.98 6.32 8.81
CA PRO A 10 12.21 7.05 9.83
C PRO A 10 10.77 7.29 9.32
N ALA A 11 9.81 7.50 10.24
CA ALA A 11 8.41 7.74 9.90
C ALA A 11 8.25 8.83 8.80
N THR A 12 9.07 9.88 8.85
CA THR A 12 9.20 10.91 7.81
C THR A 12 9.51 10.37 6.40
N GLY A 13 10.07 9.15 6.29
CA GLY A 13 10.38 8.54 5.00
C GLY A 13 9.16 8.00 4.25
N ARG A 14 8.09 7.58 4.97
CA ARG A 14 6.90 6.98 4.35
C ARG A 14 5.93 8.02 3.82
N THR A 15 5.73 9.10 4.58
CA THR A 15 4.98 10.26 4.11
C THR A 15 5.65 10.85 2.86
N ALA A 16 7.00 10.93 2.89
CA ALA A 16 7.78 11.32 1.72
C ALA A 16 7.56 10.37 0.52
N ASP A 17 7.50 9.05 0.76
CA ASP A 17 7.25 8.07 -0.30
C ASP A 17 5.84 8.24 -0.93
N ARG A 18 4.80 8.62 -0.17
CA ARG A 18 3.47 8.95 -0.73
C ARG A 18 3.51 10.22 -1.58
N PHE A 19 4.16 11.29 -1.14
CA PHE A 19 4.34 12.50 -1.95
C PHE A 19 5.13 12.21 -3.23
N ILE A 20 6.21 11.43 -3.15
CA ILE A 20 7.01 11.04 -4.31
C ILE A 20 6.21 10.15 -5.26
N SER A 21 5.43 9.19 -4.74
CA SER A 21 4.58 8.32 -5.57
C SER A 21 3.49 9.12 -6.32
N MET A 22 2.91 10.15 -5.71
CA MET A 22 1.95 11.01 -6.41
C MET A 22 2.62 11.90 -7.47
N ILE A 23 3.86 12.35 -7.24
CA ILE A 23 4.63 13.04 -8.28
C ILE A 23 4.89 12.11 -9.48
N ALA A 24 5.20 10.84 -9.23
CA ALA A 24 5.43 9.84 -10.27
C ALA A 24 4.14 9.42 -11.00
N LEU A 25 2.99 9.36 -10.30
CA LEU A 25 1.69 9.00 -10.91
C LEU A 25 1.14 10.09 -11.85
N ALA A 26 1.57 11.34 -11.69
CA ALA A 26 1.25 12.43 -12.60
C ALA A 26 2.04 12.37 -13.93
N LEU A 27 3.06 11.53 -14.01
CA LEU A 27 3.70 11.14 -15.26
C LEU A 27 2.74 10.19 -15.99
N ILE A 28 2.10 10.67 -17.04
CA ILE A 28 1.36 9.81 -17.98
C ILE A 28 2.36 8.75 -18.44
N LEU A 29 2.19 7.51 -17.98
CA LEU A 29 2.97 6.35 -18.40
C LEU A 29 2.69 6.08 -19.89
N LEU A 30 3.31 6.85 -20.77
CA LEU A 30 3.50 6.48 -22.16
C LEU A 30 4.70 5.53 -22.20
N THR A 31 4.46 4.25 -21.92
CA THR A 31 5.45 3.24 -22.26
C THR A 31 5.51 3.17 -23.79
N VAL A 32 6.50 3.83 -24.36
CA VAL A 32 6.75 3.77 -25.80
C VAL A 32 7.45 2.45 -26.09
N SER A 33 6.69 1.36 -26.09
CA SER A 33 7.17 0.03 -26.47
C SER A 33 6.81 -0.24 -27.93
N GLY A 34 7.74 -0.03 -28.85
CA GLY A 34 7.52 -0.40 -30.24
C GLY A 34 8.66 0.08 -31.16
N VAL A 35 9.21 -0.85 -31.92
CA VAL A 35 10.14 -0.54 -33.03
C VAL A 35 9.29 -0.25 -34.26
N ALA A 36 9.32 0.99 -34.78
CA ALA A 36 8.65 1.33 -36.01
C ALA A 36 9.21 0.49 -37.17
N LEU A 37 8.35 -0.30 -37.83
CA LEU A 37 8.67 -1.03 -39.02
C LEU A 37 8.58 -0.11 -40.27
N ALA A 38 9.35 -0.38 -41.31
CA ALA A 38 9.42 0.49 -42.50
C ALA A 38 8.07 0.72 -43.25
N ASP A 39 7.05 -0.13 -43.01
CA ASP A 39 5.72 -0.07 -43.57
C ASP A 39 4.62 0.09 -42.50
N ASP A 40 4.95 0.59 -41.30
CA ASP A 40 4.00 0.76 -40.20
C ASP A 40 3.13 2.03 -40.41
N PRO A 41 1.81 1.89 -40.52
CA PRO A 41 0.95 3.04 -40.75
C PRO A 41 0.96 3.96 -39.55
N LEU A 42 0.78 5.27 -39.79
CA LEU A 42 0.71 6.26 -38.73
C LEU A 42 -0.64 6.17 -38.03
N ALA A 43 -0.63 6.06 -36.70
CA ALA A 43 -1.83 6.04 -35.88
C ALA A 43 -2.21 7.43 -35.35
N VAL A 44 -1.23 8.29 -35.10
CA VAL A 44 -1.41 9.66 -34.64
C VAL A 44 -0.38 10.55 -35.34
N SER A 45 -0.81 11.72 -35.85
CA SER A 45 0.08 12.75 -36.36
C SER A 45 -0.34 14.11 -35.82
N VAL A 46 0.64 14.93 -35.43
CA VAL A 46 0.41 16.28 -34.90
C VAL A 46 1.52 17.20 -35.46
N GLY A 47 1.18 18.06 -36.39
CA GLY A 47 2.15 18.93 -37.04
C GLY A 47 3.32 18.15 -37.64
N ASP A 48 4.55 18.42 -37.16
CA ASP A 48 5.77 17.78 -37.65
C ASP A 48 6.04 16.39 -37.03
N PHE A 49 5.26 15.96 -36.05
CA PHE A 49 5.48 14.70 -35.30
C PHE A 49 4.41 13.67 -35.63
N SER A 50 4.86 12.44 -35.78
CA SER A 50 3.99 11.32 -36.13
C SER A 50 4.38 10.06 -35.39
N TYR A 51 3.38 9.30 -34.97
CA TYR A 51 3.53 8.09 -34.15
C TYR A 51 2.97 6.89 -34.90
N PRO A 52 3.84 5.91 -35.22
CA PRO A 52 3.44 4.68 -35.88
C PRO A 52 2.43 3.87 -35.06
N ARG A 53 1.63 3.07 -35.75
CA ARG A 53 0.65 2.18 -35.13
C ARG A 53 1.29 1.27 -34.07
N SER A 54 2.46 0.66 -34.34
CA SER A 54 3.11 -0.23 -33.40
C SER A 54 3.44 0.43 -32.06
N VAL A 55 3.84 1.70 -32.09
CA VAL A 55 4.17 2.47 -30.90
C VAL A 55 2.92 2.79 -30.08
N VAL A 56 1.85 3.26 -30.72
CA VAL A 56 0.58 3.58 -30.05
C VAL A 56 -0.10 2.32 -29.52
N GLN A 57 -0.06 1.22 -30.29
CA GLN A 57 -0.60 -0.08 -29.89
C GLN A 57 0.16 -0.65 -28.68
N GLY A 58 1.49 -0.62 -28.69
CA GLY A 58 2.29 -1.09 -27.56
C GLY A 58 1.98 -0.35 -26.24
N SER A 59 1.77 0.97 -26.33
CA SER A 59 1.34 1.76 -25.16
C SER A 59 -0.06 1.37 -24.68
N LEU A 60 -1.00 1.12 -25.57
CA LEU A 60 -2.36 0.66 -25.23
C LEU A 60 -2.32 -0.73 -24.58
N ASP A 61 -1.58 -1.66 -25.18
CA ASP A 61 -1.45 -3.03 -24.67
C ASP A 61 -0.88 -3.03 -23.24
N SER A 62 0.21 -2.31 -22.99
CA SER A 62 0.81 -2.18 -21.66
C SER A 62 -0.15 -1.59 -20.62
N GLN A 63 -0.97 -0.61 -20.98
CA GLN A 63 -1.97 -0.02 -20.08
C GLN A 63 -3.12 -1.00 -19.76
N LEU A 64 -3.53 -1.81 -20.71
CA LEU A 64 -4.56 -2.83 -20.52
C LEU A 64 -4.05 -3.97 -19.63
N GLU A 65 -2.84 -4.45 -19.88
CA GLU A 65 -2.17 -5.48 -19.06
C GLU A 65 -1.97 -5.03 -17.61
N LEU A 66 -1.50 -3.80 -17.40
CA LEU A 66 -1.36 -3.24 -16.07
C LEU A 66 -2.72 -3.14 -15.35
N SER A 67 -3.78 -2.74 -16.07
CA SER A 67 -5.13 -2.67 -15.50
C SER A 67 -5.66 -4.05 -15.08
N GLU A 68 -5.41 -5.09 -15.88
CA GLU A 68 -5.76 -6.47 -15.57
C GLU A 68 -4.97 -6.99 -14.37
N MET A 69 -3.66 -6.75 -14.32
CA MET A 69 -2.81 -7.16 -13.22
C MET A 69 -3.21 -6.54 -11.88
N LEU A 70 -3.56 -5.24 -11.87
CA LEU A 70 -3.94 -4.53 -10.65
C LEU A 70 -5.32 -4.94 -10.11
N ARG A 71 -6.25 -5.33 -10.99
CA ARG A 71 -7.63 -5.71 -10.59
C ARG A 71 -7.84 -7.22 -10.46
N GLY A 72 -7.02 -8.01 -11.14
CA GLY A 72 -7.14 -9.47 -11.17
C GLY A 72 -8.22 -9.99 -12.14
N ASP A 73 -8.84 -9.12 -12.94
CA ASP A 73 -9.81 -9.46 -13.98
C ASP A 73 -9.58 -8.65 -15.26
N ALA A 74 -9.99 -9.21 -16.40
CA ALA A 74 -9.83 -8.56 -17.69
C ALA A 74 -10.70 -7.29 -17.80
N PRO A 75 -10.20 -6.19 -18.41
CA PRO A 75 -10.96 -4.98 -18.61
C PRO A 75 -12.22 -5.22 -19.47
N SER A 76 -13.33 -4.56 -19.10
CA SER A 76 -14.55 -4.56 -19.91
C SER A 76 -14.34 -3.83 -21.25
N GLU A 77 -15.22 -4.07 -22.23
CA GLU A 77 -15.15 -3.40 -23.53
C GLU A 77 -15.24 -1.85 -23.41
N GLU A 78 -16.05 -1.35 -22.47
CA GLU A 78 -16.15 0.08 -22.18
C GLU A 78 -14.84 0.65 -21.63
N GLU A 79 -14.16 -0.09 -20.77
CA GLU A 79 -12.85 0.32 -20.24
C GLU A 79 -11.76 0.26 -21.29
N LYS A 80 -11.78 -0.74 -22.17
CA LYS A 80 -10.85 -0.84 -23.30
C LYS A 80 -11.03 0.33 -24.28
N GLU A 81 -12.28 0.70 -24.60
CA GLU A 81 -12.57 1.86 -25.43
C GLU A 81 -12.10 3.16 -24.77
N ALA A 82 -12.36 3.33 -23.48
CA ALA A 82 -11.88 4.49 -22.73
C ALA A 82 -10.35 4.58 -22.73
N ARG A 83 -9.65 3.43 -22.58
CA ARG A 83 -8.18 3.37 -22.65
C ARG A 83 -7.65 3.70 -24.04
N LEU A 84 -8.28 3.19 -25.10
CA LEU A 84 -7.93 3.55 -26.47
C LEU A 84 -8.00 5.07 -26.69
N ILE A 85 -9.12 5.68 -26.29
CA ILE A 85 -9.30 7.14 -26.42
C ILE A 85 -8.21 7.89 -25.65
N SER A 86 -8.00 7.55 -24.37
CA SER A 86 -6.99 8.21 -23.53
C SER A 86 -5.56 8.02 -24.06
N THR A 87 -5.25 6.86 -24.64
CA THR A 87 -3.94 6.61 -25.26
C THR A 87 -3.73 7.52 -26.48
N ILE A 88 -4.71 7.62 -27.38
CA ILE A 88 -4.63 8.51 -28.53
C ILE A 88 -4.47 9.98 -28.07
N GLU A 89 -5.27 10.42 -27.12
CA GLU A 89 -5.19 11.78 -26.56
C GLU A 89 -3.80 12.07 -25.97
N SER A 90 -3.19 11.09 -25.28
CA SER A 90 -1.84 11.24 -24.75
C SER A 90 -0.79 11.43 -25.84
N PHE A 91 -0.89 10.70 -26.96
CA PHE A 91 0.01 10.91 -28.10
C PHE A 91 -0.24 12.24 -28.81
N VAL A 92 -1.48 12.70 -28.89
CA VAL A 92 -1.79 14.06 -29.37
C VAL A 92 -1.13 15.12 -28.50
N GLN A 93 -1.28 15.01 -27.18
CA GLN A 93 -0.65 15.94 -26.23
C GLN A 93 0.88 15.91 -26.34
N LEU A 94 1.48 14.72 -26.46
CA LEU A 94 2.91 14.58 -26.67
C LEU A 94 3.36 15.29 -27.95
N GLY A 95 2.68 15.06 -29.06
CA GLY A 95 3.01 15.71 -30.33
C GLY A 95 2.91 17.23 -30.28
N VAL A 96 1.92 17.78 -29.57
CA VAL A 96 1.80 19.23 -29.34
C VAL A 96 3.00 19.75 -28.55
N ILE A 97 3.39 19.05 -27.46
CA ILE A 97 4.57 19.43 -26.64
C ILE A 97 5.83 19.38 -27.49
N GLU A 98 6.05 18.32 -28.28
CA GLU A 98 7.24 18.17 -29.13
C GLU A 98 7.32 19.27 -30.19
N ASN A 99 6.21 19.65 -30.83
CA ASN A 99 6.16 20.79 -31.74
C ASN A 99 6.54 22.10 -31.03
N LYS A 100 5.99 22.38 -29.84
CA LYS A 100 6.32 23.59 -29.07
C LYS A 100 7.78 23.62 -28.62
N LEU A 101 8.32 22.48 -28.20
CA LEU A 101 9.75 22.36 -27.90
C LEU A 101 10.62 22.54 -29.13
N ASN A 102 10.16 22.06 -30.31
CA ASN A 102 10.88 22.21 -31.57
C ASN A 102 10.89 23.68 -32.02
N GLU A 103 9.76 24.38 -31.94
CA GLU A 103 9.65 25.84 -32.20
C GLU A 103 10.60 26.64 -31.29
N ALA A 104 10.78 26.19 -30.02
CA ALA A 104 11.69 26.81 -29.07
C ALA A 104 13.17 26.38 -29.24
N GLY A 105 13.48 25.47 -30.16
CA GLY A 105 14.81 24.88 -30.35
C GLY A 105 15.29 24.02 -29.19
N LYS A 106 14.37 23.41 -28.44
CA LYS A 106 14.61 22.63 -27.21
C LYS A 106 14.23 21.16 -27.31
N ASN A 107 13.72 20.69 -28.46
CA ASN A 107 13.30 19.29 -28.60
C ASN A 107 14.47 18.31 -28.82
N SER A 108 15.59 18.77 -29.39
CA SER A 108 16.76 17.93 -29.63
C SER A 108 17.63 17.77 -28.39
N PHE A 109 18.24 16.60 -28.25
CA PHE A 109 19.23 16.32 -27.19
C PHE A 109 20.64 16.52 -27.71
N THR A 110 21.50 17.13 -26.91
CA THR A 110 22.94 17.20 -27.13
C THR A 110 23.57 15.82 -26.90
N GLU A 111 24.81 15.63 -27.37
CA GLU A 111 25.56 14.37 -27.14
C GLU A 111 25.75 14.10 -25.64
N ALA A 112 26.06 15.12 -24.84
CA ALA A 112 26.20 15.00 -23.38
C ALA A 112 24.91 14.57 -22.68
N GLU A 113 23.77 15.14 -23.09
CA GLU A 113 22.45 14.74 -22.54
C GLU A 113 22.07 13.31 -22.92
N ARG A 114 22.38 12.87 -24.14
CA ARG A 114 22.16 11.49 -24.56
C ARG A 114 23.02 10.50 -23.76
N GLU A 115 24.27 10.88 -23.48
CA GLU A 115 25.16 10.07 -22.64
C GLU A 115 24.66 9.99 -21.20
N GLU A 116 24.12 11.08 -20.65
CA GLU A 116 23.51 11.11 -19.31
C GLU A 116 22.25 10.23 -19.24
N LEU A 117 21.39 10.28 -20.26
CA LEU A 117 20.21 9.42 -20.39
C LEU A 117 20.62 7.96 -20.45
N ASP A 118 21.61 7.61 -21.31
CA ASP A 118 22.12 6.22 -21.43
C ASP A 118 22.65 5.71 -20.09
N GLN A 119 23.45 6.52 -19.38
CA GLN A 119 23.97 6.14 -18.06
C GLN A 119 22.88 5.99 -17.02
N SER A 120 21.85 6.83 -17.06
CA SER A 120 20.72 6.75 -16.15
C SER A 120 19.85 5.51 -16.41
N ALA A 121 19.58 5.22 -17.70
CA ALA A 121 18.85 4.02 -18.11
C ALA A 121 19.60 2.74 -17.69
N ARG A 122 20.94 2.69 -17.88
CA ARG A 122 21.75 1.54 -17.44
C ARG A 122 21.66 1.33 -15.93
N ARG A 123 21.77 2.43 -15.13
CA ARG A 123 21.65 2.31 -13.67
C ARG A 123 20.30 1.78 -13.25
N GLN A 124 19.21 2.33 -13.79
CA GLN A 124 17.86 1.89 -13.44
C GLN A 124 17.62 0.43 -13.84
N TYR A 125 18.04 0.03 -15.05
CA TYR A 125 17.93 -1.35 -15.51
C TYR A 125 18.73 -2.29 -14.59
N GLU A 126 19.95 -1.94 -14.22
CA GLU A 126 20.80 -2.75 -13.34
C GLU A 126 20.22 -2.84 -11.92
N GLU A 127 19.66 -1.77 -11.38
CA GLU A 127 18.99 -1.77 -10.08
C GLU A 127 17.75 -2.67 -10.06
N LEU A 128 16.90 -2.60 -11.09
CA LEU A 128 15.74 -3.47 -11.26
C LEU A 128 16.17 -4.94 -11.40
N TRP A 129 17.20 -5.19 -12.22
CA TRP A 129 17.75 -6.51 -12.43
C TRP A 129 18.27 -7.12 -11.12
N GLN A 130 19.04 -6.36 -10.34
CA GLN A 130 19.58 -6.80 -9.04
C GLN A 130 18.46 -7.07 -8.02
N LEU A 131 17.44 -6.22 -7.99
CA LEU A 131 16.29 -6.39 -7.10
C LEU A 131 15.53 -7.69 -7.42
N LEU A 132 15.22 -7.91 -8.70
CA LEU A 132 14.51 -9.09 -9.15
C LEU A 132 15.34 -10.36 -8.92
N TYR A 133 16.63 -10.33 -9.23
CA TYR A 133 17.54 -11.45 -8.97
C TYR A 133 17.54 -11.86 -7.50
N GLN A 134 17.67 -10.90 -6.60
CA GLN A 134 17.61 -11.17 -5.14
C GLN A 134 16.26 -11.74 -4.70
N GLN A 135 15.17 -11.28 -5.30
CA GLN A 135 13.82 -11.77 -4.99
C GLN A 135 13.62 -13.20 -5.49
N MET A 136 13.99 -13.49 -6.73
CA MET A 136 13.87 -14.81 -7.34
C MET A 136 14.76 -15.83 -6.62
N GLN A 137 16.01 -15.47 -6.27
CA GLN A 137 16.91 -16.34 -5.50
C GLN A 137 16.40 -16.73 -4.11
N LYS A 138 15.56 -15.91 -3.47
CA LYS A 138 14.92 -16.28 -2.20
C LYS A 138 13.91 -17.41 -2.37
N SER A 139 13.30 -17.52 -3.55
CA SER A 139 12.29 -18.52 -3.87
C SER A 139 12.92 -19.76 -4.50
N ASP A 140 13.93 -19.59 -5.35
CA ASP A 140 14.68 -20.66 -6.00
C ASP A 140 16.18 -20.30 -6.11
N ALA A 141 17.03 -21.06 -5.44
CA ALA A 141 18.47 -20.84 -5.44
C ALA A 141 19.16 -21.24 -6.78
N SER A 142 18.42 -21.85 -7.73
CA SER A 142 18.94 -22.26 -9.04
C SER A 142 18.73 -21.23 -10.15
N VAL A 143 18.12 -20.08 -9.84
CA VAL A 143 17.86 -18.97 -10.78
C VAL A 143 19.16 -18.49 -11.42
N THR A 144 19.15 -18.39 -12.74
CA THR A 144 20.26 -17.90 -13.57
C THR A 144 20.07 -16.43 -13.94
N GLU A 145 21.12 -15.80 -14.44
CA GLU A 145 21.06 -14.42 -14.97
C GLU A 145 20.12 -14.32 -16.18
N GLU A 146 20.02 -15.39 -16.98
CA GLU A 146 19.14 -15.47 -18.16
C GLU A 146 17.67 -15.48 -17.74
N ASP A 147 17.30 -16.24 -16.70
CA ASP A 147 15.94 -16.28 -16.16
C ASP A 147 15.47 -14.90 -15.69
N VAL A 148 16.36 -14.12 -15.06
CA VAL A 148 16.03 -12.76 -14.59
C VAL A 148 15.85 -11.80 -15.76
N THR A 149 16.72 -11.91 -16.78
CA THR A 149 16.63 -11.05 -17.96
C THR A 149 15.35 -11.33 -18.74
N GLU A 150 15.02 -12.61 -18.96
CA GLU A 150 13.77 -13.05 -19.61
C GLU A 150 12.53 -12.53 -18.83
N GLN A 151 12.56 -12.66 -17.49
CA GLN A 151 11.47 -12.16 -16.64
C GLN A 151 11.30 -10.63 -16.71
N LEU A 152 12.41 -9.87 -16.77
CA LEU A 152 12.35 -8.42 -16.95
C LEU A 152 11.79 -8.03 -18.32
N GLU A 153 12.21 -8.74 -19.38
CA GLU A 153 11.71 -8.53 -20.73
C GLU A 153 10.21 -8.86 -20.82
N ASP A 154 9.77 -9.97 -20.21
CA ASP A 154 8.35 -10.35 -20.11
C ASP A 154 7.52 -9.30 -19.35
N MET A 155 8.13 -8.64 -18.36
CA MET A 155 7.51 -7.52 -17.62
C MET A 155 7.58 -6.18 -18.37
N GLY A 156 8.18 -6.13 -19.57
CA GLY A 156 8.36 -4.93 -20.38
C GLY A 156 9.53 -4.02 -19.96
N TYR A 157 10.33 -4.41 -18.97
CA TYR A 157 11.49 -3.64 -18.51
C TYR A 157 12.75 -3.96 -19.32
N THR A 158 12.81 -3.47 -20.55
CA THR A 158 14.04 -3.51 -21.36
C THR A 158 14.85 -2.22 -21.14
N PHE A 159 16.16 -2.29 -21.46
CA PHE A 159 16.99 -1.08 -21.47
C PHE A 159 16.39 0.02 -22.37
N GLU A 160 15.91 -0.38 -23.55
CA GLU A 160 15.33 0.57 -24.52
C GLU A 160 14.04 1.21 -23.99
N ALA A 161 13.16 0.43 -23.32
CA ALA A 161 11.94 0.96 -22.71
C ALA A 161 12.28 2.00 -21.64
N ILE A 162 13.23 1.70 -20.75
CA ILE A 162 13.67 2.64 -19.70
C ILE A 162 14.31 3.90 -20.31
N TYR A 163 15.14 3.74 -21.35
CA TYR A 163 15.75 4.88 -22.03
C TYR A 163 14.70 5.80 -22.66
N ASN A 164 13.70 5.24 -23.34
CA ASN A 164 12.61 5.99 -23.97
C ASN A 164 11.75 6.71 -22.93
N GLU A 165 11.49 6.07 -21.80
CA GLU A 165 10.77 6.69 -20.68
C GLU A 165 11.52 7.91 -20.12
N LEU A 166 12.83 7.78 -19.87
CA LEU A 166 13.68 8.88 -19.42
C LEU A 166 13.78 10.01 -20.44
N GLU A 167 13.82 9.69 -21.73
CA GLU A 167 13.82 10.67 -22.80
C GLU A 167 12.51 11.47 -22.82
N LEU A 168 11.38 10.80 -22.67
CA LEU A 168 10.05 11.40 -22.59
C LEU A 168 9.91 12.29 -21.34
N GLU A 169 10.32 11.79 -20.19
CA GLU A 169 10.35 12.54 -18.94
C GLU A 169 11.19 13.83 -19.07
N THR A 170 12.34 13.72 -19.71
CA THR A 170 13.22 14.87 -19.92
C THR A 170 12.57 15.92 -20.83
N ARG A 171 11.84 15.51 -21.90
CA ARG A 171 11.07 16.45 -22.75
C ARG A 171 9.97 17.13 -21.96
N GLN A 172 9.24 16.38 -21.16
CA GLN A 172 8.17 16.93 -20.31
C GLN A 172 8.75 17.93 -19.28
N ASN A 173 9.86 17.60 -18.65
CA ASN A 173 10.54 18.49 -17.72
C ASN A 173 11.01 19.78 -18.39
N ARG A 174 11.54 19.69 -19.62
CA ARG A 174 11.89 20.87 -20.42
C ARG A 174 10.69 21.75 -20.76
N ALA A 175 9.56 21.13 -21.14
CA ALA A 175 8.33 21.84 -21.40
C ALA A 175 7.83 22.57 -20.14
N ILE A 176 7.85 21.91 -19.00
CA ILE A 176 7.48 22.52 -17.71
C ILE A 176 8.41 23.68 -17.37
N GLU A 177 9.72 23.49 -17.45
CA GLU A 177 10.69 24.55 -17.17
C GLU A 177 10.48 25.76 -18.10
N LEU A 178 10.29 25.52 -19.39
CA LEU A 178 10.18 26.57 -20.38
C LEU A 178 8.85 27.33 -20.31
N PHE A 179 7.73 26.63 -20.12
CA PHE A 179 6.39 27.20 -20.24
C PHE A 179 5.71 27.44 -18.89
N CYS A 180 6.12 26.72 -17.84
CA CYS A 180 5.49 26.75 -16.51
C CYS A 180 6.48 27.04 -15.36
N GLY A 181 7.76 27.25 -15.67
CA GLY A 181 8.83 27.44 -14.64
C GLY A 181 8.70 28.72 -13.81
N ASN A 182 7.85 29.66 -14.24
CA ASN A 182 7.62 30.92 -13.52
C ASN A 182 6.43 30.84 -12.52
N ILE A 183 5.82 29.67 -12.35
CA ILE A 183 4.74 29.47 -11.38
C ILE A 183 5.29 29.59 -9.96
N VAL A 184 4.64 30.44 -9.17
CA VAL A 184 4.91 30.59 -7.72
C VAL A 184 3.60 30.35 -7.00
N LEU A 185 3.56 29.33 -6.16
CA LEU A 185 2.36 28.99 -5.40
C LEU A 185 2.14 29.93 -4.23
N THR A 186 0.89 30.23 -3.96
CA THR A 186 0.46 30.81 -2.67
C THR A 186 0.33 29.71 -1.64
N GLN A 187 0.36 30.08 -0.35
CA GLN A 187 0.14 29.11 0.72
C GLN A 187 -1.24 28.44 0.59
N ASP A 188 -2.28 29.18 0.24
CA ASP A 188 -3.63 28.65 0.04
C ASP A 188 -3.68 27.55 -1.04
N GLN A 189 -2.88 27.66 -2.11
CA GLN A 189 -2.80 26.62 -3.14
C GLN A 189 -2.13 25.35 -2.62
N VAL A 190 -1.07 25.50 -1.82
CA VAL A 190 -0.40 24.35 -1.20
C VAL A 190 -1.34 23.66 -0.20
N ASP A 191 -2.05 24.44 0.62
CA ASP A 191 -3.01 23.91 1.59
C ASP A 191 -4.20 23.22 0.90
N SER A 192 -4.72 23.80 -0.20
CA SER A 192 -5.76 23.15 -1.03
C SER A 192 -5.27 21.84 -1.63
N TYR A 193 -4.06 21.81 -2.17
CA TYR A 193 -3.45 20.59 -2.70
C TYR A 193 -3.31 19.51 -1.63
N TYR A 194 -2.86 19.89 -0.42
CA TYR A 194 -2.76 18.95 0.71
C TYR A 194 -4.12 18.39 1.10
N GLU A 195 -5.10 19.25 1.26
CA GLU A 195 -6.48 18.86 1.60
C GLU A 195 -7.06 17.93 0.55
N GLU A 196 -7.01 18.30 -0.73
CA GLU A 196 -7.67 17.58 -1.81
C GLU A 196 -7.00 16.24 -2.16
N GLN A 197 -5.68 16.19 -2.13
CA GLN A 197 -4.95 15.02 -2.59
C GLN A 197 -4.65 14.01 -1.47
N PHE A 198 -4.63 14.44 -0.20
CA PHE A 198 -4.21 13.60 0.92
C PHE A 198 -5.25 13.52 2.03
N VAL A 199 -5.69 14.66 2.57
CA VAL A 199 -6.54 14.69 3.77
C VAL A 199 -7.97 14.29 3.46
N ALA A 200 -8.59 14.84 2.41
CA ALA A 200 -9.99 14.56 2.07
C ALA A 200 -10.23 13.10 1.67
N PRO A 201 -9.37 12.44 0.85
CA PRO A 201 -9.49 11.02 0.58
C PRO A 201 -9.36 10.16 1.84
N ASP A 202 -8.34 10.40 2.68
CA ASP A 202 -8.14 9.67 3.92
C ASP A 202 -9.32 9.88 4.89
N ARG A 203 -9.82 11.12 4.99
CA ARG A 203 -11.01 11.44 5.81
C ARG A 203 -12.26 10.71 5.30
N ALA A 204 -12.48 10.65 4.00
CA ALA A 204 -13.61 9.94 3.41
C ALA A 204 -13.53 8.43 3.67
N ASP A 205 -12.32 7.88 3.65
CA ASP A 205 -12.07 6.47 3.85
C ASP A 205 -12.13 6.04 5.31
N TYR A 206 -11.64 6.84 6.23
CA TYR A 206 -11.36 6.41 7.61
C TYR A 206 -12.30 6.98 8.66
N LYS A 207 -12.92 8.18 8.45
CA LYS A 207 -13.66 8.90 9.48
C LYS A 207 -14.67 8.04 10.26
N ASP A 208 -15.40 7.17 9.55
CA ASP A 208 -16.44 6.31 10.11
C ASP A 208 -16.12 4.82 9.88
N ASN A 209 -14.86 4.48 9.58
CA ASN A 209 -14.44 3.13 9.25
C ASN A 209 -13.14 2.74 9.96
N VAL A 210 -13.27 2.36 11.24
CA VAL A 210 -12.18 1.90 12.09
C VAL A 210 -11.43 0.72 11.46
N ALA A 211 -12.15 -0.23 10.85
CA ALA A 211 -11.53 -1.42 10.27
C ALA A 211 -10.57 -1.08 9.11
N LYS A 212 -10.97 -0.14 8.24
CA LYS A 212 -10.14 0.30 7.11
C LYS A 212 -8.91 1.10 7.58
N TYR A 213 -9.08 1.95 8.59
CA TYR A 213 -7.96 2.66 9.19
C TYR A 213 -6.98 1.71 9.87
N ASP A 214 -7.49 0.73 10.65
CA ASP A 214 -6.65 -0.28 11.30
C ASP A 214 -5.86 -1.12 10.29
N GLU A 215 -6.49 -1.53 9.20
CA GLU A 215 -5.81 -2.25 8.11
C GLU A 215 -4.62 -1.43 7.58
N GLU A 216 -4.84 -0.14 7.33
CA GLU A 216 -3.81 0.75 6.79
C GLU A 216 -2.64 0.92 7.76
N ILE A 217 -2.90 1.25 9.02
CA ILE A 217 -1.85 1.60 9.99
C ILE A 217 -1.26 0.41 10.74
N LEU A 218 -2.03 -0.68 10.96
CA LEU A 218 -1.56 -1.84 11.73
C LEU A 218 -1.04 -2.97 10.83
N MET A 219 -1.73 -3.28 9.73
CA MET A 219 -1.34 -4.37 8.82
C MET A 219 -0.39 -3.91 7.73
N ASN A 220 -0.78 -2.87 6.98
CA ASN A 220 0.02 -2.33 5.89
C ASN A 220 1.20 -1.49 6.41
N ASN A 221 1.11 -1.06 7.69
CA ASN A 221 2.10 -0.23 8.35
C ASN A 221 2.36 1.08 7.57
N ASN A 222 1.32 1.63 6.96
CA ASN A 222 1.32 2.92 6.28
C ASN A 222 0.98 4.05 7.25
N GLU A 223 1.23 5.27 6.84
CA GLU A 223 0.80 6.49 7.54
C GLU A 223 -0.46 7.02 6.86
N ALA A 224 -1.37 7.58 7.66
CA ALA A 224 -2.57 8.24 7.19
C ALA A 224 -2.48 9.75 7.42
N PHE A 225 -3.03 10.54 6.50
CA PHE A 225 -3.10 12.00 6.62
C PHE A 225 -4.35 12.48 7.38
N TYR A 226 -5.22 11.55 7.75
CA TYR A 226 -6.35 11.80 8.63
C TYR A 226 -6.50 10.65 9.63
N THR A 227 -6.58 11.01 10.92
CA THR A 227 -6.78 10.06 12.02
C THR A 227 -8.21 10.20 12.55
N PRO A 228 -9.03 9.13 12.58
CA PRO A 228 -10.35 9.14 13.18
C PRO A 228 -10.30 9.46 14.68
N GLU A 229 -11.43 9.93 15.22
CA GLU A 229 -11.57 10.13 16.67
C GLU A 229 -11.58 8.80 17.45
N GLY A 230 -11.19 8.83 18.70
CA GLY A 230 -11.30 7.69 19.62
C GLY A 230 -10.05 6.81 19.69
N TYR A 231 -9.05 7.06 18.88
CA TYR A 231 -7.78 6.35 18.96
C TYR A 231 -6.94 6.78 20.16
N ARG A 232 -6.23 5.81 20.74
CA ARG A 232 -5.23 6.00 21.79
C ARG A 232 -4.02 5.12 21.54
N TYR A 233 -2.88 5.50 22.07
CA TYR A 233 -1.71 4.63 22.09
C TYR A 233 -1.77 3.68 23.29
N ILE A 234 -1.55 2.40 23.03
CA ILE A 234 -1.38 1.40 24.08
C ILE A 234 -0.01 0.72 23.97
N ARG A 235 0.49 0.24 25.09
CA ARG A 235 1.64 -0.65 25.20
C ARG A 235 1.23 -1.89 25.94
N GLN A 236 1.99 -2.98 25.77
CA GLN A 236 1.68 -4.22 26.45
C GLN A 236 2.93 -4.90 26.96
N ILE A 237 2.80 -5.57 28.10
CA ILE A 237 3.73 -6.61 28.53
C ILE A 237 3.03 -7.93 28.26
N VAL A 238 3.62 -8.76 27.41
CA VAL A 238 3.12 -10.09 27.09
C VAL A 238 3.93 -11.11 27.86
N LEU A 239 3.28 -11.86 28.73
CA LEU A 239 3.86 -12.97 29.47
C LEU A 239 3.46 -14.30 28.82
N ASP A 240 4.37 -15.26 28.81
CA ASP A 240 4.07 -16.61 28.35
C ASP A 240 3.02 -17.27 29.23
N ILE A 241 2.14 -18.06 28.62
CA ILE A 241 1.19 -18.89 29.34
C ILE A 241 1.96 -20.06 30.00
N PRO A 242 1.87 -20.22 31.33
CA PRO A 242 2.57 -21.29 32.04
C PRO A 242 2.26 -22.69 31.51
N GLU A 243 3.25 -23.55 31.41
CA GLU A 243 3.07 -24.92 30.90
C GLU A 243 2.17 -25.78 31.80
N GLU A 244 2.14 -25.50 33.10
CA GLU A 244 1.21 -26.14 34.04
C GLU A 244 -0.25 -25.84 33.69
N ALA A 245 -0.57 -24.60 33.34
CA ALA A 245 -1.89 -24.18 32.93
C ALA A 245 -2.29 -24.83 31.60
N LYS A 246 -1.39 -24.86 30.60
CA LYS A 246 -1.59 -25.55 29.34
C LYS A 246 -1.88 -27.04 29.53
N LYS A 247 -1.18 -27.70 30.45
CA LYS A 247 -1.40 -29.10 30.80
C LYS A 247 -2.76 -29.32 31.47
N ALA A 248 -3.16 -28.42 32.37
CA ALA A 248 -4.45 -28.48 33.04
C ALA A 248 -5.65 -28.27 32.08
N ALA A 249 -5.47 -27.46 31.03
CA ALA A 249 -6.47 -27.17 29.98
C ALA A 249 -6.40 -28.15 28.78
N LYS A 250 -5.68 -29.26 28.90
CA LYS A 250 -5.43 -30.18 27.78
C LYS A 250 -6.71 -30.82 27.21
N THR A 251 -7.70 -31.10 28.04
CA THR A 251 -8.98 -31.68 27.61
C THR A 251 -9.72 -30.71 26.71
N GLU A 252 -9.84 -29.47 27.12
CA GLU A 252 -10.51 -28.38 26.38
C GLU A 252 -9.74 -28.06 25.10
N GLN A 253 -8.41 -28.07 25.13
CA GLN A 253 -7.57 -27.93 23.96
C GLN A 253 -7.84 -29.00 22.89
N VAL A 254 -8.01 -30.26 23.31
CA VAL A 254 -8.37 -31.37 22.40
C VAL A 254 -9.78 -31.16 21.82
N ALA A 255 -10.74 -30.69 22.65
CA ALA A 255 -12.09 -30.37 22.19
C ALA A 255 -12.07 -29.22 21.17
N LEU A 256 -11.31 -28.16 21.42
CA LEU A 256 -11.10 -27.05 20.49
C LEU A 256 -10.50 -27.52 19.16
N THR A 257 -9.44 -28.33 19.21
CA THR A 257 -8.81 -28.88 17.98
C THR A 257 -9.81 -29.70 17.15
N ARG A 258 -10.69 -30.46 17.82
CA ARG A 258 -11.75 -31.24 17.14
C ARG A 258 -12.79 -30.32 16.50
N ALA A 259 -13.27 -29.31 17.23
CA ALA A 259 -14.22 -28.33 16.72
C ALA A 259 -13.67 -27.54 15.53
N THR A 260 -12.42 -27.11 15.58
CA THR A 260 -11.72 -26.44 14.46
C THR A 260 -11.70 -27.34 13.21
N LYS A 261 -11.39 -28.62 13.37
CA LYS A 261 -11.40 -29.58 12.24
C LYS A 261 -12.80 -29.81 11.69
N SER A 262 -13.83 -29.90 12.54
CA SER A 262 -15.22 -30.04 12.11
C SER A 262 -15.63 -28.79 11.32
N MET A 263 -15.34 -27.62 11.78
CA MET A 263 -15.63 -26.35 11.10
C MET A 263 -14.96 -26.27 9.73
N ALA A 264 -13.68 -26.64 9.61
CA ALA A 264 -12.96 -26.66 8.32
C ALA A 264 -13.63 -27.64 7.33
N THR A 265 -14.09 -28.81 7.81
CA THR A 265 -14.82 -29.80 6.98
C THR A 265 -16.16 -29.25 6.54
N ALA A 266 -16.91 -28.62 7.44
CA ALA A 266 -18.24 -28.06 7.13
C ALA A 266 -18.11 -26.89 6.13
N LEU A 267 -17.09 -26.03 6.25
CA LEU A 267 -16.78 -24.97 5.30
C LEU A 267 -16.48 -25.54 3.91
N GLN A 268 -15.68 -26.60 3.83
CA GLN A 268 -15.38 -27.28 2.57
C GLN A 268 -16.65 -27.86 1.92
N GLN A 269 -17.55 -28.47 2.70
CA GLN A 269 -18.81 -29.00 2.21
C GLN A 269 -19.72 -27.86 1.71
N LEU A 270 -19.81 -26.77 2.45
CA LEU A 270 -20.58 -25.59 2.04
C LEU A 270 -20.04 -24.99 0.73
N THR A 271 -18.72 -24.90 0.58
CA THR A 271 -18.07 -24.42 -0.64
C THR A 271 -18.39 -25.33 -1.83
N LEU A 272 -18.31 -26.66 -1.65
CA LEU A 272 -18.67 -27.61 -2.72
C LEU A 272 -20.17 -27.52 -3.07
N ALA A 273 -21.06 -27.47 -2.08
CA ALA A 273 -22.47 -27.27 -2.31
C ALA A 273 -22.77 -25.97 -3.08
N ALA A 274 -22.05 -24.89 -2.78
CA ALA A 274 -22.20 -23.60 -3.46
C ALA A 274 -21.78 -23.64 -4.95
N THR A 275 -20.85 -24.53 -5.32
CA THR A 275 -20.43 -24.69 -6.74
C THR A 275 -21.42 -25.53 -7.56
N GLU A 276 -22.25 -26.38 -6.92
CA GLU A 276 -23.16 -27.31 -7.57
C GLU A 276 -24.64 -26.88 -7.44
N ALA A 277 -24.94 -25.92 -6.56
CA ALA A 277 -26.30 -25.51 -6.23
C ALA A 277 -26.95 -24.67 -7.35
N GLU A 278 -28.17 -25.03 -7.72
CA GLU A 278 -29.04 -24.23 -8.59
C GLU A 278 -29.95 -23.27 -7.77
N SER A 279 -30.09 -23.53 -6.45
CA SER A 279 -30.89 -22.71 -5.54
C SER A 279 -30.33 -22.67 -4.13
N TRP A 280 -30.78 -21.72 -3.30
CA TRP A 280 -30.44 -21.66 -1.86
C TRP A 280 -30.91 -22.87 -1.06
N GLU A 281 -31.97 -23.52 -1.52
CA GLU A 281 -32.53 -24.71 -0.88
C GLU A 281 -31.60 -25.92 -1.00
N ASP A 282 -30.82 -26.00 -2.10
CA ASP A 282 -29.83 -27.07 -2.34
C ASP A 282 -28.63 -26.96 -1.38
N MET A 283 -28.38 -25.76 -0.84
CA MET A 283 -27.32 -25.50 0.12
C MET A 283 -27.75 -25.62 1.59
N ALA A 284 -29.02 -25.77 1.86
CA ALA A 284 -29.58 -25.64 3.22
C ALA A 284 -28.95 -26.61 4.23
N GLU A 285 -28.71 -27.87 3.84
CA GLU A 285 -28.08 -28.86 4.71
C GLU A 285 -26.61 -28.55 5.00
N ALA A 286 -25.85 -28.19 4.00
CA ALA A 286 -24.45 -27.82 4.16
C ALA A 286 -24.28 -26.54 5.00
N LYS A 287 -25.20 -25.57 4.81
CA LYS A 287 -25.25 -24.36 5.64
C LYS A 287 -25.60 -24.67 7.09
N ALA A 288 -26.57 -25.53 7.35
CA ALA A 288 -26.93 -25.92 8.72
C ALA A 288 -25.76 -26.61 9.44
N LEU A 289 -25.04 -27.50 8.76
CA LEU A 289 -23.81 -28.12 9.30
C LEU A 289 -22.71 -27.10 9.58
N TYR A 290 -22.55 -26.12 8.71
CA TYR A 290 -21.62 -25.02 8.91
C TYR A 290 -21.97 -24.20 10.16
N ASP A 291 -23.24 -23.78 10.29
CA ASP A 291 -23.74 -23.00 11.42
C ASP A 291 -23.56 -23.78 12.75
N GLU A 292 -23.93 -25.07 12.80
CA GLU A 292 -23.70 -25.90 13.98
C GLU A 292 -22.22 -26.05 14.34
N SER A 293 -21.36 -26.23 13.33
CA SER A 293 -19.92 -26.35 13.54
C SER A 293 -19.31 -25.04 14.02
N ALA A 294 -19.82 -23.87 13.56
CA ALA A 294 -19.40 -22.55 14.01
C ALA A 294 -19.77 -22.32 15.48
N GLU A 295 -21.00 -22.68 15.90
CA GLU A 295 -21.41 -22.57 17.30
C GLU A 295 -20.57 -23.50 18.20
N ALA A 296 -20.31 -24.74 17.74
CA ALA A 296 -19.47 -25.66 18.48
C ALA A 296 -18.04 -25.19 18.63
N LEU A 297 -17.48 -24.57 17.61
CA LEU A 297 -16.14 -23.96 17.65
C LEU A 297 -16.09 -22.79 18.62
N THR A 298 -17.03 -21.86 18.54
CA THR A 298 -17.15 -20.71 19.46
C THR A 298 -17.22 -21.17 20.91
N LYS A 299 -18.05 -22.18 21.19
CA LYS A 299 -18.14 -22.73 22.53
C LYS A 299 -16.85 -23.38 22.99
N ALA A 300 -16.21 -24.18 22.14
CA ALA A 300 -14.95 -24.85 22.50
C ALA A 300 -13.81 -23.86 22.73
N GLN A 301 -13.76 -22.76 22.01
CA GLN A 301 -12.82 -21.65 22.25
C GLN A 301 -13.06 -20.99 23.62
N ALA A 302 -14.32 -20.66 23.91
CA ALA A 302 -14.69 -20.07 25.20
C ALA A 302 -14.36 -21.00 26.37
N ASP A 303 -14.70 -22.29 26.30
CA ASP A 303 -14.41 -23.28 27.32
C ASP A 303 -12.88 -23.44 27.54
N TYR A 304 -12.10 -23.49 26.46
CA TYR A 304 -10.63 -23.58 26.53
C TYR A 304 -10.01 -22.34 27.18
N LEU A 305 -10.39 -21.14 26.74
CA LEU A 305 -9.89 -19.90 27.27
C LEU A 305 -10.27 -19.72 28.74
N ALA A 306 -11.50 -20.04 29.12
CA ALA A 306 -11.96 -19.97 30.52
C ALA A 306 -11.17 -20.92 31.43
N ARG A 307 -10.92 -22.17 30.96
CA ARG A 307 -10.10 -23.14 31.71
C ARG A 307 -8.65 -22.67 31.83
N LEU A 308 -8.07 -22.20 30.73
CA LEU A 308 -6.70 -21.72 30.66
C LEU A 308 -6.50 -20.52 31.59
N GLU A 309 -7.44 -19.57 31.58
CA GLU A 309 -7.43 -18.39 32.43
C GLU A 309 -7.45 -18.74 33.92
N ALA A 310 -8.38 -19.62 34.32
CA ALA A 310 -8.49 -20.07 35.70
C ALA A 310 -7.22 -20.72 36.26
N GLU A 311 -6.44 -21.36 35.37
CA GLU A 311 -5.18 -22.02 35.76
C GLU A 311 -3.98 -21.10 35.60
N ALA A 312 -3.95 -20.21 34.60
CA ALA A 312 -2.78 -19.40 34.26
C ALA A 312 -2.67 -18.14 35.11
N LEU A 313 -3.75 -17.39 35.31
CA LEU A 313 -3.69 -16.11 36.05
C LEU A 313 -3.14 -16.26 37.48
N PRO A 314 -3.54 -17.26 38.30
CA PRO A 314 -2.95 -17.43 39.62
C PRO A 314 -1.45 -17.69 39.58
N LEU A 315 -0.94 -18.34 38.54
CA LEU A 315 0.49 -18.67 38.39
C LEU A 315 1.36 -17.45 38.02
N VAL A 316 0.77 -16.44 37.38
CA VAL A 316 1.47 -15.22 36.99
C VAL A 316 1.18 -14.01 37.89
N GLN A 317 0.27 -14.14 38.85
CA GLN A 317 -0.20 -13.06 39.71
C GLN A 317 0.93 -12.34 40.42
N GLU A 318 1.84 -13.08 41.04
CA GLU A 318 2.99 -12.52 41.77
C GLU A 318 3.86 -11.65 40.85
N LYS A 319 4.09 -12.12 39.62
CA LYS A 319 4.85 -11.36 38.60
C LYS A 319 4.11 -10.13 38.11
N ALA A 320 2.79 -10.23 37.93
CA ALA A 320 1.96 -9.09 37.55
C ALA A 320 1.95 -8.02 38.66
N ASP A 321 1.83 -8.44 39.93
CA ASP A 321 1.90 -7.55 41.09
C ASP A 321 3.28 -6.86 41.19
N GLU A 322 4.36 -7.60 40.94
CA GLU A 322 5.71 -7.05 40.89
C GLU A 322 5.83 -5.96 39.80
N ILE A 323 5.31 -6.21 38.59
CA ILE A 323 5.30 -5.24 37.50
C ILE A 323 4.52 -3.99 37.89
N LYS A 324 3.33 -4.17 38.48
CA LYS A 324 2.46 -3.07 38.92
C LYS A 324 3.15 -2.20 39.99
N VAL A 325 3.76 -2.82 40.99
CA VAL A 325 4.51 -2.12 42.07
C VAL A 325 5.69 -1.35 41.49
N GLN A 326 6.44 -1.91 40.54
CA GLN A 326 7.56 -1.21 39.91
C GLN A 326 7.07 -0.01 39.06
N TYR A 327 5.95 -0.16 38.35
CA TYR A 327 5.36 0.92 37.59
C TYR A 327 4.85 2.05 38.50
N GLU A 328 4.14 1.72 39.57
CA GLU A 328 3.66 2.69 40.58
C GLU A 328 4.85 3.38 41.34
N ALA A 329 5.99 2.72 41.43
CA ALA A 329 7.23 3.30 41.95
C ALA A 329 7.93 4.24 40.93
N GLY A 330 7.38 4.42 39.75
CA GLY A 330 7.85 5.35 38.71
C GLY A 330 8.83 4.75 37.68
N ILE A 331 8.95 3.44 37.61
CA ILE A 331 9.71 2.80 36.54
C ILE A 331 8.87 2.94 35.25
N ASP A 332 9.48 3.49 34.21
CA ASP A 332 8.83 3.68 32.91
C ASP A 332 8.36 2.35 32.31
N PHE A 333 7.14 2.33 31.74
CA PHE A 333 6.53 1.12 31.23
C PHE A 333 7.34 0.49 30.08
N LYS A 334 8.01 1.30 29.23
CA LYS A 334 8.95 0.78 28.20
C LYS A 334 10.09 -0.05 28.82
N THR A 335 10.60 0.39 29.97
CA THR A 335 11.62 -0.35 30.71
C THR A 335 11.09 -1.69 31.22
N LEU A 336 9.83 -1.72 31.67
CA LEU A 336 9.17 -2.95 32.11
C LEU A 336 8.86 -3.88 30.93
N VAL A 337 8.44 -3.34 29.77
CA VAL A 337 8.29 -4.09 28.52
C VAL A 337 9.60 -4.79 28.16
N ASN A 338 10.71 -4.05 28.13
CA ASN A 338 12.02 -4.63 27.80
C ASN A 338 12.48 -5.72 28.78
N ARG A 339 12.04 -5.65 30.03
CA ARG A 339 12.43 -6.59 31.09
C ARG A 339 11.57 -7.86 31.16
N TYR A 340 10.27 -7.71 30.90
CA TYR A 340 9.28 -8.76 31.21
C TYR A 340 8.53 -9.28 29.99
N SER A 341 8.43 -8.50 28.91
CA SER A 341 7.60 -8.84 27.76
C SER A 341 8.30 -9.78 26.78
N THR A 342 7.52 -10.65 26.16
CA THR A 342 7.91 -11.39 24.95
C THR A 342 7.64 -10.60 23.67
N ASP A 343 6.79 -9.55 23.73
CA ASP A 343 6.55 -8.61 22.63
C ASP A 343 7.60 -7.47 22.66
N LEU A 344 8.64 -7.66 21.87
CA LEU A 344 9.77 -6.74 21.74
C LEU A 344 9.74 -5.99 20.39
N THR A 345 8.55 -5.76 19.83
CA THR A 345 8.39 -4.93 18.64
C THR A 345 8.77 -3.49 18.93
N GLU A 346 9.20 -2.78 17.91
CA GLU A 346 9.63 -1.39 18.09
C GLU A 346 8.48 -0.46 18.49
N ARG A 347 7.27 -0.67 17.99
CA ARG A 347 6.08 0.11 18.42
C ARG A 347 5.92 0.01 19.94
N ASN A 348 6.14 -1.18 20.49
CA ASN A 348 6.02 -1.44 21.93
C ASN A 348 7.22 -0.92 22.74
N LEU A 349 8.43 -1.00 22.19
CA LEU A 349 9.68 -0.63 22.90
C LEU A 349 10.04 0.85 22.78
N SER A 350 10.09 1.40 21.59
CA SER A 350 10.67 2.73 21.31
C SER A 350 9.68 3.73 20.68
N GLY A 351 8.70 3.27 19.90
CA GLY A 351 7.66 4.10 19.32
C GLY A 351 6.66 4.66 20.34
N ASP A 352 5.55 5.23 19.89
CA ASP A 352 4.49 5.77 20.77
C ASP A 352 3.60 4.69 21.37
N GLY A 353 3.64 3.50 20.86
CA GLY A 353 2.78 2.37 21.18
C GLY A 353 1.98 1.91 19.98
N TYR A 354 1.07 1.00 20.21
CA TYR A 354 0.10 0.57 19.21
C TYR A 354 -1.09 1.52 19.20
N PRO A 355 -1.50 2.07 18.05
CA PRO A 355 -2.78 2.75 17.95
C PRO A 355 -3.90 1.73 18.20
N PHE A 356 -4.85 2.11 19.03
CA PHE A 356 -5.96 1.27 19.49
C PHE A 356 -7.26 2.07 19.49
N HIS A 357 -8.32 1.47 18.96
CA HIS A 357 -9.68 1.98 19.06
C HIS A 357 -10.58 0.94 19.73
N PRO A 358 -11.54 1.32 20.59
CA PRO A 358 -12.45 0.37 21.27
C PRO A 358 -13.25 -0.52 20.31
N ASP A 359 -13.60 -0.01 19.12
CA ASP A 359 -14.35 -0.74 18.09
C ASP A 359 -13.46 -1.53 17.13
N SER A 360 -12.15 -1.54 17.33
CA SER A 360 -11.19 -2.27 16.50
C SER A 360 -11.46 -3.78 16.53
N THR A 361 -11.57 -4.40 15.38
CA THR A 361 -11.70 -5.87 15.25
C THR A 361 -10.35 -6.59 15.12
N MET A 362 -9.25 -5.83 15.09
CA MET A 362 -7.89 -6.38 14.96
C MET A 362 -7.36 -6.98 16.26
N TRP A 363 -7.97 -6.63 17.38
CA TRP A 363 -7.57 -7.10 18.69
C TRP A 363 -8.53 -8.17 19.23
N PRO A 364 -8.03 -9.21 19.93
CA PRO A 364 -8.90 -10.17 20.62
C PRO A 364 -9.89 -9.46 21.56
N GLU A 365 -11.13 -9.91 21.61
CA GLU A 365 -12.20 -9.26 22.37
C GLU A 365 -11.79 -8.96 23.83
N ARG A 366 -11.22 -9.92 24.54
CA ARG A 366 -10.78 -9.74 25.93
C ARG A 366 -9.70 -8.68 26.08
N PHE A 367 -8.76 -8.63 25.13
CA PHE A 367 -7.72 -7.59 25.08
C PHE A 367 -8.35 -6.21 24.85
N ARG A 368 -9.25 -6.15 23.88
CA ARG A 368 -9.96 -4.91 23.51
C ARG A 368 -10.76 -4.37 24.69
N ASP A 369 -11.52 -5.21 25.38
CA ASP A 369 -12.33 -4.81 26.53
C ASP A 369 -11.46 -4.26 27.66
N ALA A 370 -10.35 -4.92 27.97
CA ALA A 370 -9.41 -4.47 29.00
C ALA A 370 -8.70 -3.16 28.60
N ALA A 371 -8.30 -3.00 27.35
CA ALA A 371 -7.69 -1.79 26.85
C ALA A 371 -8.70 -0.62 26.82
N ALA A 372 -9.96 -0.89 26.45
CA ALA A 372 -11.03 0.12 26.45
C ALA A 372 -11.42 0.60 27.84
N ALA A 373 -11.29 -0.26 28.87
CA ALA A 373 -11.58 0.08 30.27
C ALA A 373 -10.56 1.03 30.90
N LEU A 374 -9.40 1.26 30.29
CA LEU A 374 -8.42 2.23 30.78
C LEU A 374 -8.91 3.66 30.50
N GLU A 375 -8.95 4.51 31.51
CA GLU A 375 -9.61 5.80 31.41
C GLU A 375 -8.68 6.95 30.95
N LYS A 376 -7.40 6.87 31.34
CA LYS A 376 -6.42 7.95 31.09
C LYS A 376 -5.01 7.45 30.84
N PRO A 377 -4.18 8.26 30.17
CA PRO A 377 -2.76 7.96 30.03
C PRO A 377 -2.09 7.64 31.39
N GLY A 378 -1.34 6.55 31.41
CA GLY A 378 -0.69 6.01 32.60
C GLY A 378 -1.50 4.93 33.33
N ASP A 379 -2.76 4.69 33.01
CA ASP A 379 -3.50 3.56 33.56
C ASP A 379 -2.94 2.24 33.00
N ILE A 380 -2.93 1.19 33.86
CA ILE A 380 -2.56 -0.16 33.47
C ILE A 380 -3.67 -1.15 33.80
N SER A 381 -3.83 -2.19 32.98
CA SER A 381 -4.81 -3.25 33.21
C SER A 381 -4.33 -4.25 34.26
N ASP A 382 -5.26 -5.01 34.80
CA ASP A 382 -4.95 -6.31 35.37
C ASP A 382 -4.53 -7.30 34.25
N PRO A 383 -3.90 -8.45 34.59
CA PRO A 383 -3.52 -9.45 33.59
C PRO A 383 -4.73 -9.98 32.82
N VAL A 384 -4.64 -10.00 31.49
CA VAL A 384 -5.69 -10.46 30.57
C VAL A 384 -5.16 -11.59 29.71
N LEU A 385 -5.86 -12.72 29.71
CA LEU A 385 -5.50 -13.86 28.89
C LEU A 385 -6.14 -13.77 27.49
N THR A 386 -5.31 -13.97 26.45
CA THR A 386 -5.74 -14.25 25.07
C THR A 386 -5.08 -15.55 24.58
N GLU A 387 -5.35 -15.91 23.34
CA GLU A 387 -4.66 -17.04 22.68
C GLU A 387 -3.14 -16.79 22.49
N GLN A 388 -2.72 -15.52 22.47
CA GLN A 388 -1.35 -15.11 22.22
C GLN A 388 -0.49 -15.06 23.49
N GLY A 389 -1.11 -14.94 24.66
CA GLY A 389 -0.40 -14.81 25.94
C GLY A 389 -1.23 -14.14 27.01
N ILE A 390 -0.55 -13.73 28.08
CA ILE A 390 -1.14 -12.96 29.18
C ILE A 390 -0.62 -11.53 29.06
N HIS A 391 -1.53 -10.59 28.89
CA HIS A 391 -1.24 -9.20 28.59
C HIS A 391 -1.47 -8.32 29.81
N ILE A 392 -0.52 -7.42 30.08
CA ILE A 392 -0.70 -6.26 30.96
C ILE A 392 -0.62 -5.05 30.04
N ILE A 393 -1.73 -4.30 29.93
CA ILE A 393 -1.90 -3.25 28.95
C ILE A 393 -1.74 -1.89 29.65
N CYS A 394 -0.99 -0.99 29.03
CA CYS A 394 -0.83 0.40 29.49
C CYS A 394 -1.44 1.36 28.46
N TYR A 395 -2.24 2.31 28.92
CA TYR A 395 -2.65 3.47 28.13
C TYR A 395 -1.44 4.41 28.04
N ALA A 396 -0.75 4.40 26.89
CA ALA A 396 0.50 5.14 26.72
C ALA A 396 0.29 6.62 26.42
N GLY A 397 -0.82 6.99 25.76
CA GLY A 397 -1.13 8.36 25.41
C GLY A 397 -2.30 8.47 24.43
N ASP A 398 -2.81 9.68 24.25
CA ASP A 398 -3.82 9.97 23.25
C ASP A 398 -3.20 9.99 21.85
N VAL A 399 -3.95 9.54 20.84
CA VAL A 399 -3.63 9.76 19.44
C VAL A 399 -4.36 11.03 19.01
N PRO A 400 -3.66 12.08 18.54
CA PRO A 400 -4.32 13.26 17.99
C PRO A 400 -5.23 12.86 16.81
N SER A 401 -6.52 13.21 16.90
CA SER A 401 -7.46 13.00 15.80
C SER A 401 -7.46 14.19 14.84
N GLY A 402 -7.96 13.95 13.62
CA GLY A 402 -8.03 14.95 12.58
C GLY A 402 -6.88 14.87 11.58
N GLU A 403 -6.53 16.00 11.02
CA GLU A 403 -5.49 16.09 9.97
C GLU A 403 -4.10 15.87 10.56
N HIS A 404 -3.26 15.18 9.80
CA HIS A 404 -1.85 15.01 10.14
C HIS A 404 -1.12 16.36 10.09
N VAL A 405 -0.44 16.70 11.18
CA VAL A 405 0.35 17.93 11.27
C VAL A 405 1.72 17.70 10.65
N LEU A 406 1.94 18.28 9.49
CA LEU A 406 3.19 18.13 8.74
C LEU A 406 4.38 18.71 9.48
N THR A 407 5.47 17.97 9.50
CA THR A 407 6.81 18.44 9.87
C THR A 407 7.37 19.41 8.82
N ASP A 408 8.46 20.11 9.11
CA ASP A 408 9.09 21.02 8.16
C ASP A 408 9.62 20.28 6.92
N ASP A 409 10.13 19.06 7.07
CA ASP A 409 10.61 18.23 5.96
C ASP A 409 9.43 17.77 5.08
N GLU A 410 8.34 17.29 5.67
CA GLU A 410 7.11 16.92 4.95
C GLU A 410 6.50 18.11 4.23
N ARG A 411 6.49 19.29 4.85
CA ARG A 411 6.04 20.53 4.24
C ARG A 411 6.88 20.92 3.04
N SER A 412 8.20 20.72 3.10
CA SER A 412 9.09 20.98 1.97
C SER A 412 8.80 20.04 0.79
N LEU A 413 8.54 18.77 1.06
CA LEU A 413 8.15 17.79 0.03
C LEU A 413 6.77 18.10 -0.54
N LEU A 414 5.81 18.47 0.30
CA LEU A 414 4.48 18.89 -0.12
C LEU A 414 4.54 20.10 -1.06
N ASN A 415 5.35 21.11 -0.72
CA ASN A 415 5.53 22.30 -1.58
C ASN A 415 6.07 21.92 -2.97
N ALA A 416 7.05 21.02 -3.03
CA ALA A 416 7.60 20.54 -4.30
C ALA A 416 6.57 19.74 -5.11
N ALA A 417 5.81 18.87 -4.43
CA ALA A 417 4.74 18.08 -5.06
C ALA A 417 3.60 18.97 -5.58
N ALA A 418 3.14 19.93 -4.78
CA ALA A 418 2.13 20.89 -5.19
C ALA A 418 2.61 21.74 -6.37
N LEU A 419 3.85 22.23 -6.35
CA LEU A 419 4.40 22.98 -7.47
C LEU A 419 4.38 22.15 -8.76
N ARG A 420 4.82 20.91 -8.68
CA ARG A 420 4.81 19.99 -9.83
C ARG A 420 3.38 19.74 -10.34
N TYR A 421 2.43 19.51 -9.45
CA TYR A 421 1.01 19.33 -9.77
C TYR A 421 0.46 20.54 -10.56
N TYR A 422 0.59 21.75 -10.03
CA TYR A 422 0.10 22.95 -10.70
C TYR A 422 0.85 23.29 -12.00
N GLN A 423 2.12 22.93 -12.11
CA GLN A 423 2.87 23.03 -13.35
C GLN A 423 2.32 22.07 -14.41
N LEU A 424 1.99 20.84 -14.05
CA LEU A 424 1.40 19.86 -14.96
C LEU A 424 -0.02 20.26 -15.38
N GLU A 425 -0.85 20.71 -14.45
CA GLU A 425 -2.17 21.26 -14.79
C GLU A 425 -2.05 22.42 -15.78
N LYS A 426 -1.13 23.34 -15.51
CA LYS A 426 -0.90 24.47 -16.40
C LYS A 426 -0.38 24.06 -17.77
N LEU A 427 0.51 23.08 -17.83
CA LEU A 427 0.98 22.52 -19.10
C LEU A 427 -0.17 21.87 -19.87
N ALA A 428 -1.06 21.12 -19.20
CA ALA A 428 -2.23 20.53 -19.84
C ALA A 428 -3.18 21.58 -20.43
N GLU A 429 -3.48 22.66 -19.69
CA GLU A 429 -4.26 23.80 -20.20
C GLU A 429 -3.61 24.44 -21.45
N LEU A 430 -2.29 24.61 -21.41
CA LEU A 430 -1.54 25.18 -22.55
C LEU A 430 -1.59 24.24 -23.75
N VAL A 431 -1.41 22.95 -23.54
CA VAL A 431 -1.48 21.93 -24.60
C VAL A 431 -2.86 21.93 -25.26
N GLU A 432 -3.95 21.99 -24.48
CA GLU A 432 -5.30 22.10 -25.01
C GLU A 432 -5.46 23.33 -25.91
N VAL A 433 -4.94 24.47 -25.51
CA VAL A 433 -4.96 25.69 -26.34
C VAL A 433 -4.10 25.55 -27.59
N TRP A 434 -2.91 24.98 -27.47
CA TRP A 434 -1.96 24.84 -28.58
C TRP A 434 -2.35 23.78 -29.60
N GLN A 435 -3.23 22.84 -29.29
CA GLN A 435 -3.76 21.88 -30.26
C GLN A 435 -4.34 22.58 -31.50
N ALA A 436 -4.93 23.77 -31.34
CA ALA A 436 -5.46 24.54 -32.42
C ALA A 436 -4.41 25.09 -33.42
N ASP A 437 -3.13 25.09 -33.04
CA ASP A 437 -2.03 25.57 -33.87
C ASP A 437 -1.55 24.52 -34.88
N TYR A 438 -1.95 23.25 -34.72
CA TYR A 438 -1.45 22.12 -35.50
C TYR A 438 -2.54 21.36 -36.23
N GLU A 439 -2.19 20.76 -37.35
CA GLU A 439 -3.00 19.73 -38.01
C GLU A 439 -2.85 18.42 -37.21
N ILE A 440 -3.99 17.85 -36.82
CA ILE A 440 -4.03 16.61 -36.01
C ILE A 440 -4.81 15.57 -36.79
N GLU A 441 -4.17 14.42 -37.05
CA GLU A 441 -4.80 13.27 -37.68
C GLU A 441 -4.69 12.08 -36.73
N THR A 442 -5.79 11.37 -36.49
CA THR A 442 -5.83 10.16 -35.62
C THR A 442 -6.54 9.02 -36.35
N HIS A 443 -6.05 7.83 -36.19
CA HIS A 443 -6.54 6.62 -36.85
C HIS A 443 -6.81 5.50 -35.80
N PRO A 444 -7.86 5.67 -34.95
CA PRO A 444 -8.23 4.69 -33.94
C PRO A 444 -8.58 3.32 -34.54
N GLU A 445 -9.06 3.29 -35.78
CA GLU A 445 -9.40 2.07 -36.52
C GLU A 445 -8.21 1.17 -36.83
N LEU A 446 -6.98 1.66 -36.69
CA LEU A 446 -5.75 0.90 -36.84
C LEU A 446 -5.36 0.13 -35.56
N LEU A 447 -5.92 0.52 -34.42
CA LEU A 447 -5.61 -0.03 -33.12
C LEU A 447 -6.60 -1.14 -32.75
N LYS A 448 -6.16 -2.08 -31.91
CA LYS A 448 -6.95 -3.23 -31.47
C LYS A 448 -6.86 -3.38 -29.94
N TYR A 449 -7.96 -3.81 -29.31
CA TYR A 449 -8.04 -4.11 -27.89
C TYR A 449 -8.90 -5.34 -27.61
#